data_93c9cee23d3e2ef9e70c63aaced107a0
#
_entry.id   93c9cee23d3e2ef9e70c63aaced107a0
#
_cell.length_a   1.000
_cell.length_b   1.000
_cell.length_c   1.000
_cell.angle_alpha   90.00
_cell.angle_beta   90.00
_cell.angle_gamma   90.00
#
_symmetry.space_group_name_H-M   'P 1'
#
loop_
_entity.id
_entity.type
_entity.pdbx_description
1 polymer ?
#
loop_
_entity_poly.entity_id
_entity_poly.type
_entity_poly.pdbx_seq_one_letter_code
_entity_poly.pdbx_strand_id
1 'polypeptide(L)'
;SAWILLLLLLLLPGPSAGGKLLVVPMVGSHWLSMQEVVEKLSQRGHEVVVVVPEVTWQIETSQAYKVVSYPVTQTLEELDGSFRDYVDVHLKDLPFPLNALAMYRTSVHVFNTFFGQCKDLFRSQETLRALNQSGFDALLTDPVFLCGATLANYLSLPYVFFMRGFGCNLHFEAPQCPSPLSYVPRLFTFNSDHMTFLQRVENALISLLELKYCDGFYEESLKFSSEVLQRDVTVMDLVQSAAIWLLRFDFVFEYVRPVMPNMVFVGGINCAKKKPLAK
;
A
#
# COMPACT_ATOMS: atom_id res chain seq x y z
N SER A 1 32.56 -42.29 7.56
CA SER A 1 32.11 -41.22 8.50
C SER A 1 32.36 -39.79 7.97
N ALA A 2 33.56 -39.52 7.37
CA ALA A 2 33.86 -38.17 6.81
C ALA A 2 32.93 -37.74 5.67
N TRP A 3 32.51 -38.66 4.83
CA TRP A 3 31.59 -38.39 3.72
C TRP A 3 30.17 -37.99 4.17
N ILE A 4 29.71 -38.52 5.30
CA ILE A 4 28.40 -38.16 5.88
C ILE A 4 28.45 -36.73 6.44
N LEU A 5 29.58 -36.36 7.07
CA LEU A 5 29.80 -34.99 7.55
C LEU A 5 29.89 -33.98 6.39
N LEU A 6 30.53 -34.35 5.29
CA LEU A 6 30.61 -33.52 4.09
C LEU A 6 29.23 -33.35 3.43
N LEU A 7 28.45 -34.41 3.36
CA LEU A 7 27.05 -34.35 2.88
C LEU A 7 26.17 -33.52 3.80
N LEU A 8 26.31 -33.61 5.11
CA LEU A 8 25.60 -32.78 6.07
C LEU A 8 26.01 -31.30 5.99
N LEU A 9 27.27 -30.99 5.71
CA LEU A 9 27.77 -29.65 5.49
C LEU A 9 27.22 -29.04 4.17
N LEU A 10 27.01 -29.87 3.14
CA LEU A 10 26.41 -29.44 1.87
C LEU A 10 24.86 -29.23 1.97
N LEU A 11 24.24 -29.81 3.02
CA LEU A 11 22.82 -29.64 3.32
C LEU A 11 22.56 -28.49 4.30
N LEU A 12 23.60 -27.90 4.90
CA LEU A 12 23.41 -26.66 5.66
C LEU A 12 23.02 -25.56 4.66
N PRO A 13 21.91 -24.86 4.87
CA PRO A 13 21.62 -23.70 4.08
C PRO A 13 22.82 -22.76 4.19
N GLY A 14 23.46 -22.46 3.07
CA GLY A 14 24.50 -21.44 3.03
C GLY A 14 23.96 -20.15 3.65
N PRO A 15 24.82 -19.22 4.09
CA PRO A 15 24.36 -17.94 4.58
C PRO A 15 23.40 -17.39 3.51
N SER A 16 22.14 -17.24 3.89
CA SER A 16 21.09 -16.69 3.01
C SER A 16 21.62 -15.33 2.56
N ALA A 17 22.11 -15.26 1.33
CA ALA A 17 22.44 -13.98 0.73
C ALA A 17 21.17 -13.14 0.76
N GLY A 18 21.24 -11.93 1.31
CA GLY A 18 20.10 -11.04 1.36
C GLY A 18 19.57 -10.81 -0.06
N GLY A 19 18.27 -10.83 -0.24
CA GLY A 19 17.64 -10.50 -1.51
C GLY A 19 17.67 -9.00 -1.78
N LYS A 20 17.37 -8.59 -3.01
CA LYS A 20 17.30 -7.21 -3.43
C LYS A 20 15.84 -6.75 -3.59
N LEU A 21 15.43 -5.82 -2.75
CA LEU A 21 14.04 -5.34 -2.66
C LEU A 21 13.89 -3.96 -3.27
N LEU A 22 12.92 -3.84 -4.18
CA LEU A 22 12.42 -2.56 -4.68
C LEU A 22 11.26 -2.10 -3.80
N VAL A 23 11.25 -0.84 -3.35
CA VAL A 23 10.16 -0.26 -2.56
C VAL A 23 9.58 0.92 -3.32
N VAL A 24 8.27 0.88 -3.54
CA VAL A 24 7.50 1.99 -4.13
C VAL A 24 6.45 2.41 -3.11
N PRO A 25 6.78 3.36 -2.24
CA PRO A 25 5.89 3.76 -1.16
C PRO A 25 4.80 4.72 -1.63
N MET A 26 3.69 4.75 -0.92
CA MET A 26 2.84 5.92 -0.86
C MET A 26 3.41 6.91 0.16
N VAL A 27 3.30 8.20 -0.10
CA VAL A 27 3.87 9.27 0.72
C VAL A 27 3.16 9.46 2.08
N GLY A 28 3.72 10.34 2.91
CA GLY A 28 3.13 10.77 4.17
C GLY A 28 3.08 9.64 5.22
N SER A 29 1.97 9.53 5.92
CA SER A 29 1.81 8.57 7.02
C SER A 29 1.87 7.10 6.58
N HIS A 30 1.66 6.80 5.30
CA HIS A 30 1.84 5.46 4.73
C HIS A 30 3.32 5.08 4.71
N TRP A 31 4.17 5.98 4.20
CA TRP A 31 5.62 5.79 4.25
C TRP A 31 6.15 5.66 5.67
N LEU A 32 5.76 6.58 6.58
CA LEU A 32 6.20 6.53 7.97
C LEU A 32 5.86 5.20 8.66
N SER A 33 4.77 4.56 8.25
CA SER A 33 4.39 3.24 8.75
C SER A 33 5.21 2.12 8.13
N MET A 34 5.53 2.21 6.83
CA MET A 34 6.28 1.20 6.08
C MET A 34 7.78 1.25 6.37
N GLN A 35 8.32 2.44 6.65
CA GLN A 35 9.75 2.69 6.82
C GLN A 35 10.40 1.74 7.84
N GLU A 36 9.73 1.43 8.93
CA GLU A 36 10.26 0.51 9.95
C GLU A 36 10.46 -0.92 9.41
N VAL A 37 9.57 -1.38 8.53
CA VAL A 37 9.73 -2.68 7.84
C VAL A 37 10.95 -2.63 6.93
N VAL A 38 11.09 -1.57 6.14
CA VAL A 38 12.20 -1.34 5.22
C VAL A 38 13.53 -1.35 5.96
N GLU A 39 13.64 -0.61 7.07
CA GLU A 39 14.84 -0.57 7.90
C GLU A 39 15.18 -1.95 8.49
N LYS A 40 14.19 -2.71 8.95
CA LYS A 40 14.41 -4.06 9.50
C LYS A 40 14.85 -5.06 8.43
N LEU A 41 14.34 -4.97 7.22
CA LEU A 41 14.78 -5.81 6.11
C LEU A 41 16.23 -5.52 5.74
N SER A 42 16.62 -4.24 5.67
CA SER A 42 18.01 -3.85 5.45
C SER A 42 18.95 -4.37 6.56
N GLN A 43 18.54 -4.23 7.83
CA GLN A 43 19.31 -4.76 8.97
C GLN A 43 19.51 -6.28 8.92
N ARG A 44 18.63 -7.00 8.22
CA ARG A 44 18.74 -8.45 7.99
C ARG A 44 19.58 -8.82 6.77
N GLY A 45 20.24 -7.84 6.15
CA GLY A 45 21.17 -8.06 5.05
C GLY A 45 20.52 -7.98 3.65
N HIS A 46 19.27 -7.51 3.52
CA HIS A 46 18.67 -7.25 2.22
C HIS A 46 19.16 -5.91 1.65
N GLU A 47 19.46 -5.87 0.35
CA GLU A 47 19.66 -4.61 -0.36
C GLU A 47 18.30 -3.98 -0.64
N VAL A 48 18.04 -2.79 -0.10
CA VAL A 48 16.76 -2.11 -0.27
C VAL A 48 16.93 -0.83 -1.06
N VAL A 49 16.14 -0.68 -2.11
CA VAL A 49 16.09 0.51 -2.98
C VAL A 49 14.69 1.09 -2.92
N VAL A 50 14.58 2.34 -2.47
CA VAL A 50 13.30 3.07 -2.38
C VAL A 50 13.22 4.05 -3.54
N VAL A 51 12.21 3.91 -4.38
CA VAL A 51 11.97 4.79 -5.53
C VAL A 51 10.95 5.84 -5.16
N VAL A 52 11.31 7.12 -5.36
CA VAL A 52 10.50 8.25 -4.91
C VAL A 52 10.50 9.37 -5.95
N PRO A 53 9.42 10.16 -6.06
CA PRO A 53 9.45 11.38 -6.84
C PRO A 53 10.40 12.42 -6.23
N GLU A 54 11.01 13.28 -7.04
CA GLU A 54 11.87 14.37 -6.56
C GLU A 54 11.09 15.34 -5.66
N VAL A 55 9.84 15.56 -5.94
CA VAL A 55 8.92 16.34 -5.10
C VAL A 55 8.11 15.39 -4.24
N THR A 56 8.45 15.27 -2.96
CA THR A 56 7.82 14.35 -2.02
C THR A 56 7.86 14.85 -0.59
N TRP A 57 7.03 14.28 0.28
CA TRP A 57 7.03 14.53 1.71
C TRP A 57 7.77 13.43 2.48
N GLN A 58 8.59 13.83 3.46
CA GLN A 58 9.10 12.95 4.53
C GLN A 58 9.88 11.70 4.10
N ILE A 59 10.38 11.66 2.88
CA ILE A 59 11.27 10.57 2.45
C ILE A 59 12.69 11.13 2.36
N GLU A 60 13.45 10.89 3.42
CA GLU A 60 14.84 11.35 3.54
C GLU A 60 15.81 10.24 3.14
N THR A 61 17.01 10.63 2.78
CA THR A 61 18.11 9.66 2.60
C THR A 61 18.42 8.95 3.91
N SER A 62 18.67 7.65 3.85
CA SER A 62 19.00 6.81 5.01
C SER A 62 20.23 5.97 4.72
N GLN A 63 20.97 5.61 5.75
CA GLN A 63 22.04 4.61 5.62
C GLN A 63 21.49 3.18 5.49
N ALA A 64 20.22 2.98 5.85
CA ALA A 64 19.58 1.68 5.80
C ALA A 64 19.10 1.28 4.40
N TYR A 65 18.87 2.22 3.50
CA TYR A 65 18.37 1.95 2.15
C TYR A 65 18.86 3.00 1.15
N LYS A 66 18.97 2.60 -0.11
CA LYS A 66 19.29 3.52 -1.20
C LYS A 66 18.02 4.21 -1.68
N VAL A 67 18.06 5.51 -1.87
CA VAL A 67 16.97 6.27 -2.50
C VAL A 67 17.31 6.53 -3.96
N VAL A 68 16.36 6.26 -4.84
CA VAL A 68 16.40 6.59 -6.27
C VAL A 68 15.25 7.54 -6.54
N SER A 69 15.56 8.79 -6.86
CA SER A 69 14.56 9.79 -7.23
C SER A 69 14.35 9.83 -8.73
N TYR A 70 13.16 10.23 -9.14
CA TYR A 70 12.80 10.47 -10.54
C TYR A 70 12.13 11.83 -10.70
N PRO A 71 12.32 12.50 -11.86
CA PRO A 71 11.75 13.82 -12.10
C PRO A 71 10.23 13.76 -12.18
N VAL A 72 9.58 14.78 -11.66
CA VAL A 72 8.12 14.94 -11.69
C VAL A 72 7.73 16.31 -12.22
N THR A 73 6.54 16.37 -12.83
CA THR A 73 6.00 17.60 -13.40
C THR A 73 5.31 18.48 -12.36
N GLN A 74 4.91 17.90 -11.24
CA GLN A 74 4.16 18.57 -10.17
C GLN A 74 5.10 19.33 -9.23
N THR A 75 4.62 20.44 -8.71
CA THR A 75 5.29 21.24 -7.68
C THR A 75 4.85 20.80 -6.27
N LEU A 76 5.65 21.14 -5.27
CA LEU A 76 5.29 20.89 -3.88
C LEU A 76 4.03 21.69 -3.48
N GLU A 77 3.87 22.90 -4.02
CA GLU A 77 2.70 23.75 -3.76
C GLU A 77 1.39 23.10 -4.27
N GLU A 78 1.41 22.49 -5.44
CA GLU A 78 0.25 21.75 -5.98
C GLU A 78 -0.11 20.54 -5.12
N LEU A 79 0.89 19.78 -4.65
CA LEU A 79 0.67 18.66 -3.74
C LEU A 79 0.09 19.12 -2.40
N ASP A 80 0.69 20.14 -1.80
CA ASP A 80 0.25 20.73 -0.54
C ASP A 80 -1.16 21.32 -0.67
N GLY A 81 -1.46 21.97 -1.79
CA GLY A 81 -2.77 22.53 -2.09
C GLY A 81 -3.84 21.46 -2.16
N SER A 82 -3.62 20.42 -2.95
CA SER A 82 -4.58 19.31 -3.09
C SER A 82 -4.84 18.59 -1.76
N PHE A 83 -3.80 18.38 -0.96
CA PHE A 83 -3.92 17.76 0.35
C PHE A 83 -4.61 18.66 1.37
N ARG A 84 -4.35 19.97 1.33
CA ARG A 84 -5.02 20.95 2.18
C ARG A 84 -6.53 20.97 1.91
N ASP A 85 -6.93 21.01 0.64
CA ASP A 85 -8.34 20.97 0.25
C ASP A 85 -9.03 19.70 0.75
N TYR A 86 -8.33 18.56 0.68
CA TYR A 86 -8.82 17.30 1.24
C TYR A 86 -9.03 17.40 2.76
N VAL A 87 -8.05 17.91 3.51
CA VAL A 87 -8.13 18.06 4.96
C VAL A 87 -9.23 19.06 5.34
N ASP A 88 -9.30 20.20 4.68
CA ASP A 88 -10.27 21.26 4.95
C ASP A 88 -11.71 20.77 4.82
N VAL A 89 -12.00 19.96 3.80
CA VAL A 89 -13.33 19.38 3.62
C VAL A 89 -13.67 18.38 4.73
N HIS A 90 -12.71 17.58 5.20
CA HIS A 90 -12.93 16.63 6.29
C HIS A 90 -13.16 17.32 7.65
N LEU A 91 -12.67 18.55 7.81
CA LEU A 91 -12.84 19.34 9.02
C LEU A 91 -14.06 20.26 8.99
N LYS A 92 -14.71 20.43 7.81
CA LYS A 92 -15.91 21.26 7.67
C LYS A 92 -17.16 20.50 8.10
N ASP A 93 -17.99 21.17 8.89
CA ASP A 93 -19.32 20.68 9.24
C ASP A 93 -20.30 21.00 8.10
N LEU A 94 -20.36 20.12 7.11
CA LEU A 94 -21.31 20.22 6.00
C LEU A 94 -22.46 19.23 6.20
N PRO A 95 -23.71 19.62 5.88
CA PRO A 95 -24.85 18.73 6.00
C PRO A 95 -24.79 17.61 4.93
N PHE A 96 -25.31 16.44 5.31
CA PHE A 96 -25.54 15.35 4.33
C PHE A 96 -26.60 15.79 3.28
N PRO A 97 -26.38 15.49 1.98
CA PRO A 97 -25.31 14.69 1.38
C PRO A 97 -24.09 15.51 0.89
N LEU A 98 -24.06 16.82 1.14
CA LEU A 98 -23.00 17.70 0.64
C LEU A 98 -21.61 17.34 1.19
N ASN A 99 -21.54 16.95 2.45
CA ASN A 99 -20.30 16.47 3.07
C ASN A 99 -19.76 15.24 2.32
N ALA A 100 -20.57 14.22 2.10
CA ALA A 100 -20.16 12.99 1.41
C ALA A 100 -19.66 13.27 -0.02
N LEU A 101 -20.36 14.13 -0.75
CA LEU A 101 -19.97 14.51 -2.11
C LEU A 101 -18.67 15.32 -2.13
N ALA A 102 -18.50 16.25 -1.21
CA ALA A 102 -17.30 17.07 -1.12
C ALA A 102 -16.09 16.20 -0.71
N MET A 103 -16.23 15.33 0.27
CA MET A 103 -15.20 14.37 0.69
C MET A 103 -14.80 13.45 -0.46
N TYR A 104 -15.76 12.90 -1.19
CA TYR A 104 -15.49 12.05 -2.35
C TYR A 104 -14.67 12.80 -3.42
N ARG A 105 -15.10 14.00 -3.81
CA ARG A 105 -14.44 14.79 -4.87
C ARG A 105 -12.99 15.15 -4.49
N THR A 106 -12.78 15.62 -3.26
CA THR A 106 -11.44 15.99 -2.80
C THR A 106 -10.54 14.76 -2.63
N SER A 107 -11.11 13.64 -2.21
CA SER A 107 -10.37 12.38 -2.14
C SER A 107 -9.92 11.92 -3.52
N VAL A 108 -10.83 11.85 -4.51
CA VAL A 108 -10.47 11.50 -5.89
C VAL A 108 -9.43 12.48 -6.46
N HIS A 109 -9.58 13.79 -6.19
CA HIS A 109 -8.62 14.79 -6.65
C HIS A 109 -7.23 14.56 -6.08
N VAL A 110 -7.08 14.41 -4.76
CA VAL A 110 -5.78 14.19 -4.14
C VAL A 110 -5.13 12.87 -4.59
N PHE A 111 -5.93 11.80 -4.75
CA PHE A 111 -5.43 10.54 -5.29
C PHE A 111 -4.90 10.69 -6.72
N ASN A 112 -5.62 11.38 -7.59
CA ASN A 112 -5.19 11.62 -8.97
C ASN A 112 -3.96 12.52 -9.04
N THR A 113 -3.83 13.50 -8.13
CA THR A 113 -2.64 14.33 -7.99
C THR A 113 -1.41 13.47 -7.67
N PHE A 114 -1.48 12.61 -6.65
CA PHE A 114 -0.40 11.68 -6.34
C PHE A 114 -0.15 10.69 -7.48
N PHE A 115 -1.19 10.20 -8.12
CA PHE A 115 -1.03 9.27 -9.24
C PHE A 115 -0.37 9.92 -10.47
N GLY A 116 -0.45 11.23 -10.62
CA GLY A 116 0.32 11.98 -11.60
C GLY A 116 1.82 11.73 -11.51
N GLN A 117 2.36 11.63 -10.30
CA GLN A 117 3.78 11.27 -10.08
C GLN A 117 4.11 9.87 -10.57
N CYS A 118 3.17 8.93 -10.46
CA CYS A 118 3.34 7.60 -11.06
C CYS A 118 3.48 7.66 -12.59
N LYS A 119 2.66 8.48 -13.25
CA LYS A 119 2.78 8.68 -14.70
C LYS A 119 4.15 9.23 -15.08
N ASP A 120 4.69 10.15 -14.28
CA ASP A 120 6.04 10.70 -14.50
C ASP A 120 7.14 9.66 -14.31
N LEU A 121 7.00 8.73 -13.34
CA LEU A 121 7.92 7.58 -13.22
C LEU A 121 7.99 6.79 -14.53
N PHE A 122 6.85 6.46 -15.12
CA PHE A 122 6.81 5.70 -16.38
C PHE A 122 7.24 6.50 -17.60
N ARG A 123 7.22 7.82 -17.55
CA ARG A 123 7.83 8.71 -18.57
C ARG A 123 9.35 8.78 -18.47
N SER A 124 9.92 8.58 -17.29
CA SER A 124 11.36 8.56 -17.06
C SER A 124 11.99 7.25 -17.55
N GLN A 125 12.27 7.20 -18.85
CA GLN A 125 12.87 6.01 -19.50
C GLN A 125 14.22 5.63 -18.89
N GLU A 126 14.99 6.59 -18.41
CA GLU A 126 16.25 6.34 -17.72
C GLU A 126 16.02 5.59 -16.41
N THR A 127 15.10 6.08 -15.58
CA THR A 127 14.75 5.43 -14.30
C THR A 127 14.21 4.03 -14.54
N LEU A 128 13.26 3.84 -15.47
CA LEU A 128 12.70 2.53 -15.75
C LEU A 128 13.75 1.52 -16.25
N ARG A 129 14.66 1.94 -17.12
CA ARG A 129 15.77 1.07 -17.59
C ARG A 129 16.69 0.69 -16.42
N ALA A 130 17.06 1.65 -15.57
CA ALA A 130 17.89 1.39 -14.41
C ALA A 130 17.22 0.40 -13.44
N LEU A 131 15.92 0.55 -13.19
CA LEU A 131 15.16 -0.38 -12.34
C LEU A 131 15.09 -1.77 -12.95
N ASN A 132 14.81 -1.89 -14.25
CA ASN A 132 14.74 -3.17 -14.96
C ASN A 132 16.07 -3.93 -14.97
N GLN A 133 17.18 -3.20 -15.09
CA GLN A 133 18.53 -3.77 -15.09
C GLN A 133 19.08 -4.08 -13.69
N SER A 134 18.41 -3.62 -12.66
CA SER A 134 18.91 -3.74 -11.27
C SER A 134 18.76 -5.14 -10.67
N GLY A 135 17.99 -6.05 -11.27
CA GLY A 135 17.85 -7.43 -10.80
C GLY A 135 17.21 -7.53 -9.41
N PHE A 136 16.06 -6.91 -9.20
CA PHE A 136 15.28 -7.03 -7.98
C PHE A 136 14.63 -8.42 -7.88
N ASP A 137 14.53 -8.95 -6.64
CA ASP A 137 13.86 -10.21 -6.35
C ASP A 137 12.36 -10.03 -6.06
N ALA A 138 11.99 -8.87 -5.50
CA ALA A 138 10.60 -8.55 -5.17
C ALA A 138 10.38 -7.03 -5.08
N LEU A 139 9.10 -6.64 -5.05
CA LEU A 139 8.66 -5.26 -4.85
C LEU A 139 7.75 -5.16 -3.62
N LEU A 140 8.01 -4.17 -2.75
CA LEU A 140 7.16 -3.82 -1.61
C LEU A 140 6.44 -2.51 -1.89
N THR A 141 5.12 -2.48 -1.73
CA THR A 141 4.30 -1.28 -1.99
C THR A 141 3.04 -1.24 -1.13
N ASP A 142 2.31 -0.15 -1.24
CA ASP A 142 1.01 0.05 -0.58
C ASP A 142 -0.13 -0.24 -1.58
N PRO A 143 -1.13 -1.07 -1.23
CA PRO A 143 -2.22 -1.42 -2.16
C PRO A 143 -3.17 -0.26 -2.45
N VAL A 144 -3.22 0.75 -1.60
CA VAL A 144 -4.05 1.95 -1.81
C VAL A 144 -3.56 2.75 -3.01
N PHE A 145 -2.27 2.65 -3.33
CA PHE A 145 -1.64 3.35 -4.45
C PHE A 145 -1.15 2.36 -5.50
N LEU A 146 -1.92 2.15 -6.57
CA LEU A 146 -1.69 1.10 -7.56
C LEU A 146 -0.38 1.24 -8.37
N CYS A 147 0.35 2.33 -8.21
CA CYS A 147 1.62 2.56 -8.92
C CYS A 147 2.62 1.42 -8.74
N GLY A 148 2.83 0.99 -7.49
CA GLY A 148 3.77 -0.10 -7.21
C GLY A 148 3.32 -1.43 -7.81
N ALA A 149 2.02 -1.75 -7.76
CA ALA A 149 1.48 -2.95 -8.39
C ALA A 149 1.62 -2.90 -9.92
N THR A 150 1.38 -1.74 -10.54
CA THR A 150 1.59 -1.53 -11.97
C THR A 150 3.06 -1.71 -12.35
N LEU A 151 3.98 -1.12 -11.58
CA LEU A 151 5.42 -1.26 -11.81
C LEU A 151 5.89 -2.72 -11.62
N ALA A 152 5.38 -3.41 -10.61
CA ALA A 152 5.70 -4.82 -10.38
C ALA A 152 5.29 -5.70 -11.55
N ASN A 153 4.07 -5.51 -12.08
CA ASN A 153 3.60 -6.20 -13.29
C ASN A 153 4.46 -5.85 -14.51
N TYR A 154 4.81 -4.57 -14.69
CA TYR A 154 5.67 -4.12 -15.79
C TYR A 154 7.06 -4.75 -15.75
N LEU A 155 7.66 -4.86 -14.56
CA LEU A 155 8.97 -5.48 -14.34
C LEU A 155 8.92 -7.01 -14.16
N SER A 156 7.72 -7.61 -14.17
CA SER A 156 7.51 -9.04 -13.89
C SER A 156 8.06 -9.48 -12.52
N LEU A 157 7.94 -8.63 -11.52
CA LEU A 157 8.40 -8.90 -10.15
C LEU A 157 7.25 -9.42 -9.28
N PRO A 158 7.50 -10.41 -8.41
CA PRO A 158 6.58 -10.70 -7.32
C PRO A 158 6.51 -9.49 -6.38
N TYR A 159 5.34 -9.23 -5.78
CA TYR A 159 5.17 -8.09 -4.91
C TYR A 159 4.45 -8.41 -3.63
N VAL A 160 4.74 -7.60 -2.62
CA VAL A 160 4.22 -7.66 -1.27
C VAL A 160 3.51 -6.34 -0.97
N PHE A 161 2.30 -6.42 -0.44
CA PHE A 161 1.61 -5.24 0.02
C PHE A 161 1.86 -4.99 1.50
N PHE A 162 2.12 -3.72 1.83
CA PHE A 162 2.08 -3.22 3.20
C PHE A 162 0.84 -2.35 3.36
N MET A 163 -0.16 -2.85 4.06
CA MET A 163 -1.43 -2.19 4.24
C MET A 163 -1.51 -1.50 5.59
N ARG A 164 -1.58 -0.17 5.58
CA ARG A 164 -1.65 0.64 6.80
C ARG A 164 -3.01 0.60 7.48
N GLY A 165 -4.07 0.53 6.72
CA GLY A 165 -5.45 0.53 7.19
C GLY A 165 -6.39 -0.06 6.15
N PHE A 166 -7.63 -0.30 6.52
CA PHE A 166 -8.64 -0.83 5.62
C PHE A 166 -9.11 0.24 4.63
N GLY A 167 -9.30 -0.15 3.40
CA GLY A 167 -9.87 0.69 2.37
C GLY A 167 -10.35 -0.15 1.19
N CYS A 168 -11.50 0.19 0.63
CA CYS A 168 -12.04 -0.36 -0.60
C CYS A 168 -12.10 -1.90 -0.65
N ASN A 169 -12.19 -2.57 0.47
CA ASN A 169 -12.28 -4.04 0.57
C ASN A 169 -11.17 -4.84 -0.14
N LEU A 170 -10.12 -4.21 -0.64
CA LEU A 170 -9.06 -4.85 -1.42
C LEU A 170 -8.45 -6.06 -0.72
N HIS A 171 -8.27 -5.95 0.59
CA HIS A 171 -7.69 -6.99 1.45
C HIS A 171 -8.62 -8.18 1.72
N PHE A 172 -9.88 -8.12 1.28
CA PHE A 172 -10.81 -9.26 1.31
C PHE A 172 -10.99 -9.85 -0.08
N GLU A 173 -11.28 -9.00 -1.05
CA GLU A 173 -11.63 -9.45 -2.39
C GLU A 173 -10.43 -10.03 -3.12
N ALA A 174 -9.26 -9.40 -3.03
CA ALA A 174 -8.07 -9.85 -3.73
C ALA A 174 -7.58 -11.24 -3.28
N PRO A 175 -7.40 -11.52 -1.98
CA PRO A 175 -7.05 -12.86 -1.52
C PRO A 175 -8.25 -13.80 -1.37
N GLN A 176 -9.44 -13.42 -1.85
CA GLN A 176 -10.68 -14.17 -1.72
C GLN A 176 -11.04 -14.50 -0.25
N CYS A 177 -10.75 -13.57 0.65
CA CYS A 177 -11.01 -13.73 2.07
C CYS A 177 -12.50 -13.52 2.38
N PRO A 178 -13.14 -14.39 3.16
CA PRO A 178 -14.51 -14.17 3.59
C PRO A 178 -14.67 -12.84 4.35
N SER A 179 -15.72 -12.09 4.02
CA SER A 179 -16.04 -10.82 4.69
C SER A 179 -17.50 -10.79 5.14
N PRO A 180 -17.86 -11.55 6.20
CA PRO A 180 -19.24 -11.71 6.63
C PRO A 180 -19.83 -10.42 7.19
N LEU A 181 -20.82 -9.86 6.50
CA LEU A 181 -21.48 -8.60 6.84
C LEU A 181 -22.26 -8.64 8.15
N SER A 182 -22.49 -9.84 8.69
CA SER A 182 -23.24 -10.04 9.93
C SER A 182 -22.49 -9.61 11.20
N TYR A 183 -21.14 -9.57 11.14
CA TYR A 183 -20.31 -9.21 12.30
C TYR A 183 -19.00 -8.47 11.94
N VAL A 184 -18.67 -8.29 10.66
CA VAL A 184 -17.53 -7.46 10.23
C VAL A 184 -18.05 -6.09 9.82
N PRO A 185 -17.83 -5.04 10.63
CA PRO A 185 -18.31 -3.69 10.33
C PRO A 185 -17.62 -3.11 9.09
N ARG A 186 -18.36 -2.33 8.31
CA ARG A 186 -17.84 -1.58 7.18
C ARG A 186 -17.25 -0.24 7.61
N LEU A 187 -16.29 0.26 6.85
CA LEU A 187 -15.50 1.44 7.20
C LEU A 187 -16.34 2.68 7.48
N PHE A 188 -17.44 2.87 6.75
CA PHE A 188 -18.32 4.03 6.89
C PHE A 188 -19.48 3.83 7.87
N THR A 189 -19.44 2.76 8.68
CA THR A 189 -20.39 2.54 9.76
C THR A 189 -19.70 2.73 11.10
N PHE A 190 -20.46 3.14 12.13
CA PHE A 190 -19.99 3.17 13.50
C PHE A 190 -20.43 1.91 14.26
N ASN A 191 -20.69 0.83 13.54
CA ASN A 191 -21.13 -0.43 14.12
C ASN A 191 -19.96 -1.18 14.75
N SER A 192 -20.26 -1.97 15.78
CA SER A 192 -19.36 -2.97 16.34
C SER A 192 -19.61 -4.33 15.68
N ASP A 193 -18.85 -5.36 16.07
CA ASP A 193 -19.06 -6.75 15.69
C ASP A 193 -20.36 -7.34 16.26
N HIS A 194 -20.97 -6.68 17.28
CA HIS A 194 -22.27 -7.01 17.88
C HIS A 194 -23.38 -6.13 17.28
N MET A 195 -23.79 -6.43 16.05
CA MET A 195 -24.80 -5.66 15.33
C MET A 195 -26.22 -6.16 15.58
N THR A 196 -27.16 -5.22 15.80
CA THR A 196 -28.61 -5.47 15.71
C THR A 196 -29.00 -5.80 14.26
N PHE A 197 -30.24 -6.24 14.05
CA PHE A 197 -30.76 -6.50 12.70
C PHE A 197 -30.64 -5.27 11.79
N LEU A 198 -31.05 -4.08 12.26
CA LEU A 198 -30.99 -2.84 11.45
C LEU A 198 -29.56 -2.43 11.13
N GLN A 199 -28.64 -2.57 12.07
CA GLN A 199 -27.21 -2.31 11.84
C GLN A 199 -26.60 -3.28 10.81
N ARG A 200 -27.02 -4.55 10.77
CA ARG A 200 -26.61 -5.49 9.72
C ARG A 200 -27.16 -5.11 8.34
N VAL A 201 -28.41 -4.62 8.29
CA VAL A 201 -28.99 -4.08 7.03
C VAL A 201 -28.20 -2.87 6.57
N GLU A 202 -27.92 -1.92 7.47
CA GLU A 202 -27.07 -0.76 7.19
C GLU A 202 -25.69 -1.19 6.68
N ASN A 203 -25.03 -2.11 7.37
CA ASN A 203 -23.72 -2.64 7.01
C ASN A 203 -23.71 -3.25 5.59
N ALA A 204 -24.77 -3.98 5.22
CA ALA A 204 -24.94 -4.54 3.89
C ALA A 204 -25.14 -3.45 2.82
N LEU A 205 -25.96 -2.44 3.10
CA LEU A 205 -26.17 -1.31 2.17
C LEU A 205 -24.88 -0.50 1.97
N ILE A 206 -24.16 -0.20 3.03
CA ILE A 206 -22.88 0.50 2.97
C ILE A 206 -21.85 -0.31 2.18
N SER A 207 -21.83 -1.63 2.32
CA SER A 207 -20.95 -2.50 1.54
C SER A 207 -21.16 -2.36 0.03
N LEU A 208 -22.41 -2.22 -0.42
CA LEU A 208 -22.72 -1.98 -1.84
C LEU A 208 -22.32 -0.57 -2.31
N LEU A 209 -22.49 0.42 -1.45
CA LEU A 209 -22.07 1.80 -1.75
C LEU A 209 -20.55 1.94 -1.78
N GLU A 210 -19.84 1.21 -0.91
CA GLU A 210 -18.39 1.20 -0.85
C GLU A 210 -17.76 0.73 -2.17
N LEU A 211 -18.32 -0.28 -2.83
CA LEU A 211 -17.86 -0.73 -4.14
C LEU A 211 -17.88 0.42 -5.17
N LYS A 212 -19.00 1.15 -5.23
CA LYS A 212 -19.16 2.28 -6.17
C LYS A 212 -18.27 3.48 -5.81
N TYR A 213 -18.13 3.75 -4.52
CA TYR A 213 -17.24 4.79 -4.03
C TYR A 213 -15.79 4.52 -4.43
N CYS A 214 -15.34 3.29 -4.33
CA CYS A 214 -13.98 2.89 -4.62
C CYS A 214 -13.66 2.82 -6.13
N ASP A 215 -14.63 2.48 -6.98
CA ASP A 215 -14.45 2.50 -8.44
C ASP A 215 -13.88 3.84 -8.92
N GLY A 216 -14.41 4.96 -8.42
CA GLY A 216 -13.99 6.29 -8.84
C GLY A 216 -12.56 6.68 -8.40
N PHE A 217 -12.02 6.08 -7.34
CA PHE A 217 -10.64 6.33 -6.93
C PHE A 217 -9.62 5.75 -7.89
N TYR A 218 -9.95 4.61 -8.47
CA TYR A 218 -9.00 3.84 -9.28
C TYR A 218 -9.17 4.04 -10.78
N GLU A 219 -10.20 4.76 -11.22
CA GLU A 219 -10.52 4.93 -12.65
C GLU A 219 -9.30 5.42 -13.47
N GLU A 220 -8.68 6.51 -13.03
CA GLU A 220 -7.54 7.11 -13.73
C GLU A 220 -6.30 6.21 -13.67
N SER A 221 -6.06 5.56 -12.53
CA SER A 221 -4.94 4.66 -12.36
C SER A 221 -5.10 3.37 -13.17
N LEU A 222 -6.31 2.85 -13.30
CA LEU A 222 -6.60 1.66 -14.12
C LEU A 222 -6.44 1.94 -15.60
N LYS A 223 -6.94 3.08 -16.07
CA LYS A 223 -6.75 3.51 -17.46
C LYS A 223 -5.27 3.57 -17.81
N PHE A 224 -4.48 4.24 -16.99
CA PHE A 224 -3.03 4.33 -17.18
C PHE A 224 -2.33 2.96 -17.08
N SER A 225 -2.70 2.14 -16.11
CA SER A 225 -2.12 0.80 -15.98
C SER A 225 -2.43 -0.09 -17.17
N SER A 226 -3.63 0.01 -17.73
CA SER A 226 -4.02 -0.71 -18.95
C SER A 226 -3.18 -0.27 -20.15
N GLU A 227 -2.93 1.04 -20.30
CA GLU A 227 -2.06 1.59 -21.35
C GLU A 227 -0.62 1.07 -21.22
N VAL A 228 -0.06 1.12 -20.00
CA VAL A 228 1.33 0.68 -19.72
C VAL A 228 1.51 -0.82 -19.92
N LEU A 229 0.56 -1.62 -19.44
CA LEU A 229 0.62 -3.07 -19.50
C LEU A 229 0.10 -3.65 -20.82
N GLN A 230 -0.38 -2.78 -21.73
CA GLN A 230 -0.90 -3.13 -23.06
C GLN A 230 -2.00 -4.22 -23.01
N ARG A 231 -2.82 -4.18 -21.96
CA ARG A 231 -3.98 -5.03 -21.76
C ARG A 231 -4.97 -4.36 -20.82
N ASP A 232 -6.25 -4.65 -20.98
CA ASP A 232 -7.25 -4.21 -20.01
C ASP A 232 -6.96 -4.85 -18.65
N VAL A 233 -6.93 -4.02 -17.61
CA VAL A 233 -6.72 -4.46 -16.23
C VAL A 233 -7.79 -3.87 -15.32
N THR A 234 -8.23 -4.68 -14.36
CA THR A 234 -9.06 -4.26 -13.24
C THR A 234 -8.21 -4.06 -11.98
N VAL A 235 -8.79 -3.46 -10.94
CA VAL A 235 -8.12 -3.39 -9.63
C VAL A 235 -7.73 -4.79 -9.17
N MET A 236 -8.65 -5.76 -9.30
CA MET A 236 -8.40 -7.14 -8.87
C MET A 236 -7.24 -7.79 -9.63
N ASP A 237 -7.10 -7.57 -10.94
CA ASP A 237 -5.96 -8.07 -11.71
C ASP A 237 -4.61 -7.56 -11.19
N LEU A 238 -4.61 -6.33 -10.66
CA LEU A 238 -3.40 -5.71 -10.09
C LEU A 238 -3.13 -6.07 -8.64
N VAL A 239 -4.15 -6.51 -7.87
CA VAL A 239 -3.95 -6.72 -6.42
C VAL A 239 -4.03 -8.18 -5.99
N GLN A 240 -4.73 -9.04 -6.73
CA GLN A 240 -4.87 -10.47 -6.38
C GLN A 240 -3.56 -11.27 -6.51
N SER A 241 -2.62 -10.82 -7.35
CA SER A 241 -1.34 -11.49 -7.58
C SER A 241 -0.30 -11.18 -6.50
N ALA A 242 -0.64 -10.37 -5.49
CA ALA A 242 0.27 -10.09 -4.39
C ALA A 242 0.58 -11.37 -3.61
N ALA A 243 1.88 -11.65 -3.44
CA ALA A 243 2.33 -12.85 -2.76
C ALA A 243 1.96 -12.84 -1.27
N ILE A 244 2.14 -11.69 -0.62
CA ILE A 244 1.89 -11.50 0.83
C ILE A 244 1.25 -10.13 1.06
N TRP A 245 0.34 -10.09 2.03
CA TRP A 245 -0.28 -8.89 2.58
C TRP A 245 0.22 -8.66 4.00
N LEU A 246 1.08 -7.67 4.21
CA LEU A 246 1.52 -7.25 5.54
C LEU A 246 0.50 -6.24 6.09
N LEU A 247 -0.25 -6.64 7.09
CA LEU A 247 -1.32 -5.85 7.70
C LEU A 247 -0.77 -5.14 8.94
N ARG A 248 -0.70 -3.81 8.92
CA ARG A 248 -0.16 -2.99 10.02
C ARG A 248 -1.12 -2.86 11.21
N PHE A 249 -2.06 -3.70 11.34
CA PHE A 249 -3.01 -3.72 12.45
C PHE A 249 -3.08 -5.11 13.06
N ASP A 250 -3.76 -5.22 14.19
CA ASP A 250 -4.05 -6.46 14.87
C ASP A 250 -5.39 -6.36 15.62
N PHE A 251 -5.79 -7.44 16.27
CA PHE A 251 -7.08 -7.52 16.99
C PHE A 251 -7.13 -6.72 18.31
N VAL A 252 -6.10 -5.96 18.67
CA VAL A 252 -6.16 -5.00 19.78
C VAL A 252 -7.03 -3.80 19.42
N PHE A 253 -6.98 -3.36 18.15
CA PHE A 253 -7.73 -2.21 17.63
C PHE A 253 -8.77 -2.57 16.58
N GLU A 254 -8.74 -3.80 16.05
CA GLU A 254 -9.63 -4.24 14.98
C GLU A 254 -10.58 -5.31 15.46
N TYR A 255 -11.81 -5.29 14.95
CA TYR A 255 -12.77 -6.36 15.16
C TYR A 255 -12.31 -7.65 14.52
N VAL A 256 -12.67 -8.78 15.15
CA VAL A 256 -12.35 -10.12 14.67
C VAL A 256 -12.96 -10.33 13.28
N ARG A 257 -12.14 -10.82 12.38
CA ARG A 257 -12.50 -11.11 10.99
C ARG A 257 -11.72 -12.30 10.45
N PRO A 258 -12.21 -12.98 9.41
CA PRO A 258 -11.44 -14.01 8.72
C PRO A 258 -10.17 -13.42 8.10
N VAL A 259 -9.15 -14.25 7.99
CA VAL A 259 -7.88 -13.93 7.33
C VAL A 259 -7.42 -15.11 6.50
N MET A 260 -6.64 -14.86 5.45
CA MET A 260 -6.06 -15.88 4.59
C MET A 260 -4.61 -16.15 4.99
N PRO A 261 -4.03 -17.31 4.61
CA PRO A 261 -2.65 -17.68 4.98
C PRO A 261 -1.57 -16.71 4.51
N ASN A 262 -1.82 -15.95 3.44
CA ASN A 262 -0.91 -14.94 2.93
C ASN A 262 -1.10 -13.54 3.55
N MET A 263 -1.97 -13.42 4.54
CA MET A 263 -2.18 -12.20 5.34
C MET A 263 -1.40 -12.31 6.65
N VAL A 264 -0.44 -11.42 6.85
CA VAL A 264 0.45 -11.41 8.01
C VAL A 264 0.26 -10.14 8.81
N PHE A 265 -0.14 -10.27 10.06
CA PHE A 265 -0.26 -9.12 10.96
C PHE A 265 1.12 -8.66 11.42
N VAL A 266 1.38 -7.37 11.25
CA VAL A 266 2.60 -6.69 11.70
C VAL A 266 2.26 -5.51 12.62
N GLY A 267 1.18 -5.64 13.37
CA GLY A 267 0.75 -4.66 14.37
C GLY A 267 1.86 -4.34 15.37
N GLY A 268 1.87 -3.10 15.87
CA GLY A 268 2.87 -2.66 16.85
C GLY A 268 4.29 -2.44 16.30
N ILE A 269 4.55 -2.67 15.01
CA ILE A 269 5.90 -2.53 14.43
C ILE A 269 6.49 -1.13 14.64
N ASN A 270 5.66 -0.09 14.61
CA ASN A 270 6.08 1.30 14.82
C ASN A 270 6.25 1.67 16.31
N CYS A 271 5.93 0.77 17.24
CA CYS A 271 6.09 0.99 18.69
C CYS A 271 7.51 0.62 19.19
N ALA A 272 8.37 0.08 18.35
CA ALA A 272 9.70 -0.36 18.73
C ALA A 272 10.64 0.79 19.14
N LYS A 273 10.50 1.97 18.53
CA LYS A 273 11.30 3.16 18.82
C LYS A 273 10.62 4.00 19.91
N LYS A 274 11.13 3.92 21.14
CA LYS A 274 10.67 4.79 22.25
C LYS A 274 11.29 6.18 22.08
N LYS A 275 10.45 7.21 21.98
CA LYS A 275 10.86 8.60 22.08
C LYS A 275 10.32 9.18 23.41
N PRO A 276 11.12 9.99 24.15
CA PRO A 276 10.58 10.69 25.29
C PRO A 276 9.46 11.64 24.84
N LEU A 277 8.42 11.76 25.65
CA LEU A 277 7.38 12.74 25.41
C LEU A 277 7.99 14.14 25.54
N ALA A 278 7.60 15.07 24.68
CA ALA A 278 7.90 16.47 24.86
C ALA A 278 7.28 16.94 26.19
N LYS A 279 8.06 17.72 26.99
CA LYS A 279 7.59 18.31 28.23
C LYS A 279 6.60 19.44 27.95
#